data_84c1df07fd38fa48c53c39cfe1c03cea
#
_entry.id   84c1df07fd38fa48c53c39cfe1c03cea
#
_cell.length_a   1.000
_cell.length_b   1.000
_cell.length_c   1.000
_cell.angle_alpha   90.00
_cell.angle_beta   90.00
_cell.angle_gamma   90.00
#
_symmetry.space_group_name_H-M   'P 1'
#
loop_
_entity.id
_entity.type
_entity.pdbx_description
1 polymer ?
#
loop_
_entity_poly.entity_id
_entity_poly.type
_entity_poly.pdbx_seq_one_letter_code
_entity_poly.pdbx_strand_id
1 'polypeptide(L)'
;MSFEPVVLEGNQVRLEPLEESHKDGICKAISDGELWNIFVTLVPHPDAIDQFFANAKAAHERGEGLTFATIDKDSGNQIAGSTRFMSANLANGRVEIGFTFLGKTWQRSRVNTEAKLLMLTHAFESLELNRVELLTDY
;
A
#
# COMPACT_ATOMS: atom_id res chain seq x y z
N MET A 1 2.37 17.27 -12.48
CA MET A 1 2.85 16.81 -11.17
C MET A 1 2.57 15.31 -11.04
N SER A 2 3.52 14.57 -10.55
CA SER A 2 3.39 13.12 -10.41
C SER A 2 3.83 12.70 -9.02
N PHE A 3 3.47 11.44 -8.65
CA PHE A 3 3.95 10.86 -7.41
C PHE A 3 5.36 10.35 -7.60
N GLU A 4 6.32 11.01 -6.95
CA GLU A 4 7.70 10.53 -6.97
C GLU A 4 7.82 9.29 -6.08
N PRO A 5 8.55 8.26 -6.52
CA PRO A 5 8.83 7.11 -5.67
C PRO A 5 9.55 7.56 -4.39
N VAL A 6 9.07 7.12 -3.25
CA VAL A 6 9.62 7.53 -1.96
C VAL A 6 9.51 6.38 -0.97
N VAL A 7 10.49 6.28 -0.07
CA VAL A 7 10.42 5.35 1.06
C VAL A 7 9.93 6.14 2.27
N LEU A 8 8.88 5.64 2.92
CA LEU A 8 8.35 6.24 4.13
C LEU A 8 8.68 5.32 5.30
N GLU A 9 9.35 5.85 6.31
CA GLU A 9 9.84 5.04 7.40
C GLU A 9 9.39 5.56 8.76
N GLY A 10 8.75 4.69 9.55
CA GLY A 10 8.35 4.95 10.93
C GLY A 10 9.14 4.10 11.90
N ASN A 11 8.63 3.94 13.11
CA ASN A 11 9.30 3.16 14.15
C ASN A 11 9.25 1.66 13.87
N GLN A 12 8.11 1.15 13.46
CA GLN A 12 7.89 -0.27 13.21
C GLN A 12 7.73 -0.57 11.72
N VAL A 13 7.21 0.36 10.96
CA VAL A 13 6.79 0.14 9.57
C VAL A 13 7.67 0.93 8.61
N ARG A 14 8.03 0.27 7.50
CA ARG A 14 8.63 0.94 6.36
C ARG A 14 7.75 0.67 5.14
N LEU A 15 7.43 1.71 4.40
CA LEU A 15 6.71 1.60 3.13
C LEU A 15 7.72 1.85 2.01
N GLU A 16 7.89 0.84 1.15
CA GLU A 16 8.78 0.93 0.00
C GLU A 16 7.96 0.91 -1.28
N PRO A 17 8.32 1.71 -2.29
CA PRO A 17 7.65 1.61 -3.59
C PRO A 17 7.68 0.18 -4.09
N LEU A 18 6.54 -0.30 -4.57
CA LEU A 18 6.41 -1.71 -4.97
C LEU A 18 7.33 -2.04 -6.14
N GLU A 19 8.12 -3.10 -6.00
CA GLU A 19 9.08 -3.58 -6.99
C GLU A 19 8.97 -5.09 -7.14
N GLU A 20 9.51 -5.61 -8.24
CA GLU A 20 9.51 -7.06 -8.50
C GLU A 20 10.14 -7.86 -7.37
N SER A 21 11.14 -7.31 -6.70
CA SER A 21 11.79 -7.96 -5.55
C SER A 21 10.82 -8.21 -4.39
N HIS A 22 9.69 -7.53 -4.35
CA HIS A 22 8.68 -7.70 -3.31
C HIS A 22 7.68 -8.82 -3.61
N LYS A 23 7.70 -9.38 -4.82
CA LYS A 23 6.67 -10.31 -5.28
C LYS A 23 6.47 -11.50 -4.35
N ASP A 24 7.55 -12.18 -4.00
CA ASP A 24 7.45 -13.38 -3.14
C ASP A 24 6.89 -13.03 -1.77
N GLY A 25 7.32 -11.91 -1.20
CA GLY A 25 6.82 -11.46 0.10
C GLY A 25 5.34 -11.07 0.06
N ILE A 26 4.91 -10.43 -1.02
CA ILE A 26 3.50 -10.08 -1.21
C ILE A 26 2.66 -11.35 -1.34
N CYS A 27 3.09 -12.33 -2.13
CA CYS A 27 2.39 -13.61 -2.26
C CYS A 27 2.26 -14.31 -0.92
N LYS A 28 3.34 -14.31 -0.12
CA LYS A 28 3.34 -14.93 1.20
C LYS A 28 2.34 -14.22 2.13
N ALA A 29 2.29 -12.90 2.09
CA ALA A 29 1.35 -12.12 2.90
C ALA A 29 -0.10 -12.42 2.50
N ILE A 30 -0.39 -12.48 1.21
CA ILE A 30 -1.73 -12.79 0.70
C ILE A 30 -2.15 -14.19 1.13
N SER A 31 -1.23 -15.13 1.14
CA SER A 31 -1.50 -16.53 1.51
C SER A 31 -1.71 -16.69 3.03
N ASP A 32 -1.23 -15.75 3.83
CA ASP A 32 -1.43 -15.73 5.27
C ASP A 32 -2.89 -15.37 5.56
N GLY A 33 -3.73 -16.36 5.72
CA GLY A 33 -5.17 -16.20 5.94
C GLY A 33 -6.00 -16.26 4.66
N GLU A 34 -5.41 -16.62 3.53
CA GLU A 34 -6.12 -16.71 2.24
C GLU A 34 -6.96 -15.47 1.95
N LEU A 35 -6.31 -14.32 1.91
CA LEU A 35 -6.99 -13.01 1.87
C LEU A 35 -7.95 -12.84 0.70
N TRP A 36 -7.70 -13.52 -0.44
CA TRP A 36 -8.59 -13.46 -1.60
C TRP A 36 -9.99 -14.02 -1.32
N ASN A 37 -10.15 -14.81 -0.25
CA ASN A 37 -11.44 -15.38 0.15
C ASN A 37 -12.18 -14.55 1.19
N ILE A 38 -11.51 -13.60 1.82
CA ILE A 38 -12.02 -12.90 3.01
C ILE A 38 -12.52 -11.50 2.69
N PHE A 39 -11.79 -10.78 1.85
CA PHE A 39 -12.07 -9.36 1.60
C PHE A 39 -12.97 -9.16 0.39
N VAL A 40 -13.87 -8.16 0.50
CA VAL A 40 -14.72 -7.75 -0.61
C VAL A 40 -13.93 -6.99 -1.66
N THR A 41 -12.87 -6.30 -1.25
CA THR A 41 -11.99 -5.65 -2.21
C THR A 41 -11.05 -6.67 -2.84
N LEU A 42 -10.53 -6.26 -3.97
CA LEU A 42 -9.70 -7.11 -4.81
C LEU A 42 -8.31 -7.33 -4.22
N VAL A 43 -8.21 -8.27 -3.29
CA VAL A 43 -6.92 -8.81 -2.92
C VAL A 43 -6.59 -9.86 -3.98
N PRO A 44 -5.48 -9.73 -4.69
CA PRO A 44 -5.19 -10.65 -5.78
C PRO A 44 -4.92 -12.04 -5.26
N HIS A 45 -5.37 -13.05 -6.00
CA HIS A 45 -4.91 -14.42 -5.79
C HIS A 45 -3.43 -14.47 -6.16
N PRO A 46 -2.60 -15.32 -5.50
CA PRO A 46 -1.19 -15.43 -5.88
C PRO A 46 -0.97 -15.71 -7.37
N ASP A 47 -1.89 -16.41 -8.03
CA ASP A 47 -1.79 -16.68 -9.47
C ASP A 47 -2.00 -15.44 -10.33
N ALA A 48 -2.57 -14.38 -9.77
CA ALA A 48 -2.81 -13.12 -10.46
C ALA A 48 -1.85 -12.02 -10.02
N ILE A 49 -0.77 -12.37 -9.33
CA ILE A 49 0.15 -11.39 -8.76
C ILE A 49 0.82 -10.53 -9.82
N ASP A 50 1.13 -11.10 -10.96
CA ASP A 50 1.77 -10.33 -12.05
C ASP A 50 0.85 -9.23 -12.55
N GLN A 51 -0.44 -9.49 -12.62
CA GLN A 51 -1.42 -8.49 -13.02
C GLN A 51 -1.52 -7.37 -11.97
N PHE A 52 -1.45 -7.73 -10.70
CA PHE A 52 -1.44 -6.74 -9.62
C PHE A 52 -0.24 -5.79 -9.76
N PHE A 53 0.95 -6.34 -10.00
CA PHE A 53 2.16 -5.54 -10.20
C PHE A 53 2.07 -4.68 -11.46
N ALA A 54 1.55 -5.23 -12.55
CA ALA A 54 1.37 -4.49 -13.80
C ALA A 54 0.38 -3.33 -13.62
N ASN A 55 -0.72 -3.56 -12.93
CA ASN A 55 -1.72 -2.52 -12.65
C ASN A 55 -1.15 -1.41 -11.78
N ALA A 56 -0.36 -1.76 -10.78
CA ALA A 56 0.28 -0.79 -9.90
C ALA A 56 1.25 0.10 -10.68
N LYS A 57 2.05 -0.49 -11.54
CA LYS A 57 3.00 0.23 -12.37
C LYS A 57 2.29 1.16 -13.34
N ALA A 58 1.24 0.68 -14.00
CA ALA A 58 0.48 1.48 -14.94
C ALA A 58 -0.19 2.68 -14.27
N ALA A 59 -0.76 2.48 -13.07
CA ALA A 59 -1.38 3.57 -12.31
C ALA A 59 -0.35 4.63 -11.93
N HIS A 60 0.85 4.22 -11.52
CA HIS A 60 1.93 5.16 -11.20
C HIS A 60 2.36 5.95 -12.45
N GLU A 61 2.50 5.27 -13.58
CA GLU A 61 2.89 5.92 -14.83
C GLU A 61 1.86 6.95 -15.29
N ARG A 62 0.58 6.73 -14.98
CA ARG A 62 -0.49 7.70 -15.27
C ARG A 62 -0.59 8.84 -14.25
N GLY A 63 0.25 8.84 -13.22
CA GLY A 63 0.21 9.85 -12.18
C GLY A 63 -0.96 9.71 -11.22
N GLU A 64 -1.59 8.53 -11.15
CA GLU A 64 -2.75 8.29 -10.28
C GLU A 64 -2.39 8.00 -8.84
N GLY A 65 -1.14 7.66 -8.59
CA GLY A 65 -0.69 7.38 -7.24
C GLY A 65 0.58 6.57 -7.18
N LEU A 66 0.76 5.89 -6.05
CA LEU A 66 1.95 5.09 -5.79
C LEU A 66 1.56 3.93 -4.89
N THR A 67 1.98 2.72 -5.27
CA THR A 67 1.74 1.51 -4.49
C THR A 67 3.00 1.18 -3.69
N PHE A 68 2.80 0.79 -2.43
CA PHE A 68 3.89 0.44 -1.51
C PHE A 68 3.80 -1.03 -1.10
N ALA A 69 4.96 -1.63 -0.85
CA ALA A 69 5.06 -2.82 -0.03
C ALA A 69 5.14 -2.37 1.42
N THR A 70 4.31 -2.94 2.29
CA THR A 70 4.30 -2.64 3.71
C THR A 70 5.21 -3.62 4.43
N ILE A 71 6.26 -3.11 5.08
CA ILE A 71 7.30 -3.93 5.70
C ILE A 71 7.22 -3.75 7.22
N ASP A 72 7.20 -4.88 7.92
CA ASP A 72 7.26 -4.92 9.38
C ASP A 72 8.73 -5.08 9.81
N LYS A 73 9.32 -4.00 10.31
CA LYS A 73 10.72 -4.00 10.72
C LYS A 73 10.95 -4.87 11.96
N ASP A 74 9.95 -5.01 12.81
CA ASP A 74 10.06 -5.78 14.04
C ASP A 74 10.04 -7.29 13.81
N SER A 75 9.59 -7.73 12.64
CA SER A 75 9.57 -9.15 12.29
C SER A 75 10.68 -9.53 11.30
N GLY A 76 11.80 -8.82 11.34
CA GLY A 76 12.92 -9.10 10.46
C GLY A 76 12.74 -8.59 9.04
N ASN A 77 12.02 -7.48 8.89
CA ASN A 77 11.74 -6.85 7.60
C ASN A 77 10.87 -7.72 6.69
N GLN A 78 9.94 -8.48 7.27
CA GLN A 78 8.98 -9.24 6.48
C GLN A 78 7.97 -8.31 5.83
N ILE A 79 7.55 -8.66 4.62
CA ILE A 79 6.49 -7.94 3.94
C ILE A 79 5.15 -8.36 4.55
N ALA A 80 4.45 -7.38 5.14
CA ALA A 80 3.17 -7.62 5.79
C ALA A 80 2.00 -7.51 4.81
N GLY A 81 2.16 -6.76 3.73
CA GLY A 81 1.10 -6.55 2.76
C GLY A 81 1.41 -5.39 1.84
N SER A 82 0.37 -4.68 1.44
CA SER A 82 0.50 -3.55 0.52
C SER A 82 -0.54 -2.48 0.84
N THR A 83 -0.25 -1.26 0.42
CA THR A 83 -1.19 -0.15 0.48
C THR A 83 -0.86 0.79 -0.68
N ARG A 84 -1.80 1.69 -1.02
CA ARG A 84 -1.65 2.50 -2.23
C ARG A 84 -2.25 3.89 -2.05
N PHE A 85 -1.53 4.90 -2.56
CA PHE A 85 -2.18 6.16 -2.95
C PHE A 85 -2.81 5.94 -4.31
N MET A 86 -4.07 6.30 -4.46
CA MET A 86 -4.80 6.06 -5.70
C MET A 86 -5.75 7.20 -6.03
N SER A 87 -6.24 7.21 -7.25
CA SER A 87 -7.21 8.19 -7.72
C SER A 87 -6.77 9.63 -7.45
N ALA A 88 -5.48 9.91 -7.58
CA ALA A 88 -4.93 11.22 -7.28
C ALA A 88 -5.47 12.28 -8.23
N ASN A 89 -5.85 13.42 -7.66
CA ASN A 89 -6.14 14.63 -8.41
C ASN A 89 -5.32 15.75 -7.78
N LEU A 90 -4.06 15.83 -8.19
CA LEU A 90 -3.12 16.75 -7.57
C LEU A 90 -3.48 18.20 -7.85
N ALA A 91 -4.12 18.49 -9.00
CA ALA A 91 -4.59 19.84 -9.31
C ALA A 91 -5.65 20.32 -8.33
N ASN A 92 -6.47 19.41 -7.81
CA ASN A 92 -7.50 19.70 -6.79
C ASN A 92 -7.05 19.35 -5.38
N GLY A 93 -5.81 18.96 -5.20
CA GLY A 93 -5.21 18.72 -3.89
C GLY A 93 -5.77 17.52 -3.14
N ARG A 94 -6.13 16.45 -3.84
CA ARG A 94 -6.72 15.28 -3.18
C ARG A 94 -6.15 13.95 -3.68
N VAL A 95 -6.25 12.94 -2.81
CA VAL A 95 -5.83 11.56 -3.10
C VAL A 95 -6.65 10.61 -2.22
N GLU A 96 -6.77 9.37 -2.66
CA GLU A 96 -7.36 8.30 -1.87
C GLU A 96 -6.27 7.34 -1.40
N ILE A 97 -6.46 6.75 -0.21
CA ILE A 97 -5.65 5.63 0.28
C ILE A 97 -6.54 4.40 0.22
N GLY A 98 -6.13 3.39 -0.52
CA GLY A 98 -6.90 2.18 -0.68
C GLY A 98 -6.05 1.00 -1.12
N PHE A 99 -6.70 -0.06 -1.58
CA PHE A 99 -6.03 -1.33 -1.90
C PHE A 99 -5.10 -1.78 -0.78
N THR A 100 -5.55 -1.59 0.46
CA THR A 100 -4.76 -1.96 1.64
C THR A 100 -5.11 -3.37 2.05
N PHE A 101 -4.11 -4.22 2.16
CA PHE A 101 -4.29 -5.54 2.74
C PHE A 101 -3.07 -5.91 3.57
N LEU A 102 -3.29 -6.71 4.59
CA LEU A 102 -2.24 -7.25 5.47
C LEU A 102 -2.49 -8.73 5.66
N GLY A 103 -1.42 -9.51 5.66
CA GLY A 103 -1.50 -10.91 6.05
C GLY A 103 -2.14 -11.04 7.44
N LYS A 104 -2.80 -12.17 7.68
CA LYS A 104 -3.55 -12.38 8.92
C LYS A 104 -2.72 -12.12 10.18
N THR A 105 -1.45 -12.45 10.15
CA THR A 105 -0.51 -12.24 11.26
C THR A 105 -0.45 -10.76 11.69
N TRP A 106 -0.62 -9.83 10.73
CA TRP A 106 -0.47 -8.40 10.99
C TRP A 106 -1.78 -7.64 11.09
N GLN A 107 -2.91 -8.31 10.86
CA GLN A 107 -4.22 -7.67 11.00
C GLN A 107 -4.46 -7.32 12.47
N ARG A 108 -5.11 -6.17 12.71
CA ARG A 108 -5.38 -5.64 14.05
C ARG A 108 -4.11 -5.33 14.85
N SER A 109 -2.99 -5.13 14.15
CA SER A 109 -1.73 -4.72 14.77
C SER A 109 -1.50 -3.23 14.51
N ARG A 110 -0.41 -2.71 15.05
CA ARG A 110 -0.01 -1.32 14.84
C ARG A 110 0.47 -1.05 13.41
N VAL A 111 0.76 -2.09 12.66
CA VAL A 111 1.33 -1.97 11.31
C VAL A 111 0.42 -1.12 10.41
N ASN A 112 -0.86 -1.42 10.37
CA ASN A 112 -1.79 -0.67 9.53
C ASN A 112 -1.93 0.79 9.97
N THR A 113 -2.03 1.01 11.29
CA THR A 113 -2.15 2.36 11.86
C THR A 113 -0.93 3.20 11.52
N GLU A 114 0.27 2.64 11.72
CA GLU A 114 1.50 3.37 11.42
C GLU A 114 1.68 3.60 9.93
N ALA A 115 1.33 2.62 9.09
CA ALA A 115 1.39 2.78 7.65
C ALA A 115 0.49 3.94 7.19
N LYS A 116 -0.74 3.99 7.68
CA LYS A 116 -1.65 5.08 7.34
C LYS A 116 -1.15 6.43 7.83
N LEU A 117 -0.57 6.48 9.03
CA LEU A 117 0.00 7.71 9.56
C LEU A 117 1.15 8.21 8.68
N LEU A 118 2.02 7.31 8.24
CA LEU A 118 3.11 7.68 7.33
C LEU A 118 2.57 8.25 6.02
N MET A 119 1.55 7.63 5.47
CA MET A 119 0.95 8.09 4.21
C MET A 119 0.23 9.42 4.37
N LEU A 120 -0.51 9.62 5.46
CA LEU A 120 -1.19 10.88 5.74
C LEU A 120 -0.20 12.01 5.94
N THR A 121 0.86 11.76 6.69
CA THR A 121 1.92 12.74 6.91
C THR A 121 2.56 13.15 5.59
N HIS A 122 2.89 12.18 4.75
CA HIS A 122 3.46 12.45 3.44
C HIS A 122 2.50 13.26 2.56
N ALA A 123 1.23 12.88 2.54
CA ALA A 123 0.24 13.57 1.71
C ALA A 123 0.07 15.03 2.11
N PHE A 124 -0.06 15.31 3.41
CA PHE A 124 -0.31 16.67 3.88
C PHE A 124 0.95 17.53 3.95
N GLU A 125 2.07 16.96 4.37
CA GLU A 125 3.29 17.74 4.60
C GLU A 125 4.20 17.81 3.38
N SER A 126 4.37 16.70 2.66
CA SER A 126 5.29 16.64 1.52
C SER A 126 4.60 16.93 0.19
N LEU A 127 3.41 16.40 -0.01
CA LEU A 127 2.64 16.64 -1.24
C LEU A 127 1.71 17.86 -1.12
N GLU A 128 1.56 18.40 0.08
CA GLU A 128 0.74 19.59 0.37
C GLU A 128 -0.70 19.44 -0.12
N LEU A 129 -1.25 18.23 0.00
CA LEU A 129 -2.62 17.97 -0.40
C LEU A 129 -3.61 18.50 0.63
N ASN A 130 -4.79 18.87 0.18
CA ASN A 130 -5.85 19.41 1.04
C ASN A 130 -6.75 18.32 1.59
N ARG A 131 -6.85 17.19 0.91
CA ARG A 131 -7.83 16.16 1.25
C ARG A 131 -7.29 14.77 0.96
N VAL A 132 -7.47 13.87 1.92
CA VAL A 132 -7.16 12.46 1.75
C VAL A 132 -8.40 11.66 2.12
N GLU A 133 -8.84 10.80 1.22
CA GLU A 133 -9.97 9.90 1.45
C GLU A 133 -9.45 8.51 1.76
N LEU A 134 -10.04 7.86 2.76
CA LEU A 134 -9.68 6.50 3.14
C LEU A 134 -10.75 5.56 2.63
N LEU A 135 -10.34 4.58 1.82
CA LEU A 135 -11.21 3.49 1.41
C LEU A 135 -11.00 2.34 2.39
N THR A 136 -12.07 1.90 3.00
CA THR A 136 -12.00 0.84 4.02
C THR A 136 -12.72 -0.40 3.55
N ASP A 137 -12.18 -1.54 3.96
CA ASP A 137 -12.74 -2.86 3.73
C ASP A 137 -13.21 -3.46 5.04
N TYR A 138 -14.32 -4.08 4.97
CA TYR A 138 -14.86 -4.77 6.13
C TYR A 138 -15.17 -6.19 5.82
#